data_2173a8aa755ba99a582509b5e72e2958
#
_entry.id   2173a8aa755ba99a582509b5e72e2958
#
_cell.length_a   1.000
_cell.length_b   1.000
_cell.length_c   1.000
_cell.angle_alpha   90.00
_cell.angle_beta   90.00
_cell.angle_gamma   90.00
#
_symmetry.space_group_name_H-M   'P 1'
#
loop_
_entity.id
_entity.type
_entity.pdbx_description
1 polymer ?
#
loop_
_entity_poly.entity_id
_entity_poly.type
_entity_poly.pdbx_seq_one_letter_code
_entity_poly.pdbx_strand_id
1 'polypeptide(L)'
;MSKHLKLRLRHNRARARSQRSTRRREGSGGWFGLPVAPGGRGAFTAGRREFALFAAVYLLYDAARWAWAGHLSLARVHAHRVIALERSLHIAVEGSVQRALDSGVPSFVLSNVYLAAQAVVLPAALIWLYRRSPAVYRQLRGTVVITWLIATPVFALYPVAPPRLAGIGIKDIVSHQAAVTLTGQSTMFYNPYAAVPSLHVGLAFAIGIAAAAVLRRPWTKALALLWGPLVTLAVVATGNHYFFDAATGLLVAAVAFATTRAVGRSQVTFDIAKRAVAFRTSGAPVRTAQPLAPAAAAAAGHSAGINADRPLSAPAAARPHQHTIAVRRLVPDGAAGGCRP
;
A
#
# COMPACT_ATOMS: atom_id res chain seq x y z
N MET A 1 -45.77 25.97 -13.00
CA MET A 1 -44.77 25.84 -11.94
C MET A 1 -44.39 27.23 -11.43
N SER A 2 -44.81 27.57 -10.22
CA SER A 2 -44.73 28.93 -9.63
C SER A 2 -43.27 29.42 -9.50
N LYS A 3 -43.03 30.73 -9.76
CA LYS A 3 -41.74 31.41 -9.57
C LYS A 3 -41.13 31.16 -8.18
N HIS A 4 -41.98 31.05 -7.16
CA HIS A 4 -41.55 30.73 -5.77
C HIS A 4 -40.95 29.34 -5.61
N LEU A 5 -41.38 28.31 -6.35
CA LEU A 5 -40.85 26.97 -6.28
C LEU A 5 -39.44 26.89 -6.91
N LYS A 6 -39.23 27.63 -8.03
CA LYS A 6 -37.90 27.73 -8.69
C LYS A 6 -36.88 28.44 -7.80
N LEU A 7 -37.30 29.48 -7.05
CA LEU A 7 -36.42 30.21 -6.14
C LEU A 7 -35.99 29.33 -4.94
N ARG A 8 -36.91 28.57 -4.33
CA ARG A 8 -36.64 27.64 -3.26
C ARG A 8 -35.68 26.51 -3.69
N LEU A 9 -35.87 25.97 -4.90
CA LEU A 9 -34.98 24.95 -5.43
C LEU A 9 -33.57 25.48 -5.72
N ARG A 10 -33.44 26.73 -6.19
CA ARG A 10 -32.11 27.36 -6.35
C ARG A 10 -31.41 27.63 -5.02
N HIS A 11 -32.15 28.08 -4.01
CA HIS A 11 -31.60 28.33 -2.67
C HIS A 11 -31.13 27.03 -1.99
N ASN A 12 -31.89 25.94 -2.11
CA ASN A 12 -31.53 24.64 -1.56
C ASN A 12 -30.32 24.02 -2.30
N ARG A 13 -30.19 24.22 -3.62
CA ARG A 13 -29.00 23.79 -4.39
C ARG A 13 -27.75 24.60 -4.03
N ALA A 14 -27.90 25.90 -3.78
CA ALA A 14 -26.78 26.75 -3.34
C ALA A 14 -26.32 26.38 -1.91
N ARG A 15 -27.24 26.11 -0.97
CA ARG A 15 -26.93 25.61 0.38
C ARG A 15 -26.28 24.22 0.36
N ALA A 16 -26.76 23.29 -0.48
CA ALA A 16 -26.17 21.99 -0.64
C ALA A 16 -24.75 22.04 -1.24
N ARG A 17 -24.48 22.97 -2.17
CA ARG A 17 -23.14 23.24 -2.71
C ARG A 17 -22.20 23.85 -1.67
N SER A 18 -22.68 24.80 -0.87
CA SER A 18 -21.91 25.41 0.24
C SER A 18 -21.57 24.37 1.31
N GLN A 19 -22.51 23.53 1.72
CA GLN A 19 -22.26 22.45 2.69
C GLN A 19 -21.32 21.35 2.17
N ARG A 20 -21.32 21.08 0.84
CA ARG A 20 -20.33 20.17 0.23
C ARG A 20 -18.94 20.81 0.17
N SER A 21 -18.83 22.14 0.00
CA SER A 21 -17.53 22.83 -0.02
C SER A 21 -16.92 22.97 1.38
N THR A 22 -17.72 23.18 2.42
CA THR A 22 -17.25 23.20 3.81
C THR A 22 -16.85 21.81 4.31
N ARG A 23 -17.60 20.75 3.98
CA ARG A 23 -17.20 19.36 4.28
C ARG A 23 -15.87 18.96 3.63
N ARG A 24 -15.45 19.63 2.55
CA ARG A 24 -14.20 19.36 1.84
C ARG A 24 -12.98 20.04 2.45
N ARG A 25 -13.15 21.06 3.33
CA ARG A 25 -12.05 21.84 3.92
C ARG A 25 -11.58 21.36 5.30
N GLU A 26 -12.33 20.51 5.99
CA GLU A 26 -12.04 20.10 7.37
C GLU A 26 -11.30 18.77 7.48
N GLY A 27 -10.25 18.59 6.69
CA GLY A 27 -9.34 17.45 6.79
C GLY A 27 -7.93 17.87 7.19
N SER A 28 -7.76 18.70 8.25
CA SER A 28 -6.45 19.02 8.82
C SER A 28 -6.06 17.95 9.82
N GLY A 29 -5.41 16.91 9.37
CA GLY A 29 -4.74 15.94 10.22
C GLY A 29 -3.24 16.24 10.24
N GLY A 30 -2.57 15.98 11.37
CA GLY A 30 -1.12 16.11 11.52
C GLY A 30 -0.31 15.30 10.50
N TRP A 31 0.98 15.12 10.72
CA TRP A 31 1.94 14.44 9.82
C TRP A 31 1.39 13.22 9.06
N PHE A 32 0.54 12.39 9.69
CA PHE A 32 -0.11 11.24 9.07
C PHE A 32 -1.43 11.54 8.35
N GLY A 33 -1.94 12.78 8.43
CA GLY A 33 -3.28 13.18 7.98
C GLY A 33 -3.36 14.28 6.93
N LEU A 34 -2.26 14.59 6.20
CA LEU A 34 -2.31 15.60 5.14
C LEU A 34 -3.32 15.19 4.06
N PRO A 35 -4.32 16.05 3.76
CA PRO A 35 -5.29 15.77 2.71
C PRO A 35 -4.60 15.79 1.36
N VAL A 36 -4.60 14.64 0.68
CA VAL A 36 -4.26 14.58 -0.74
C VAL A 36 -5.47 15.08 -1.51
N ALA A 37 -5.50 16.36 -1.84
CA ALA A 37 -6.57 16.95 -2.64
C ALA A 37 -6.38 16.58 -4.12
N PRO A 38 -7.39 16.04 -4.81
CA PRO A 38 -7.35 15.85 -6.25
C PRO A 38 -7.56 17.20 -6.96
N GLY A 39 -6.55 17.65 -7.70
CA GLY A 39 -6.65 18.69 -8.72
C GLY A 39 -6.70 20.16 -8.23
N GLY A 40 -5.69 20.94 -8.63
CA GLY A 40 -5.59 22.39 -8.45
C GLY A 40 -4.22 22.84 -7.93
N ARG A 41 -3.95 24.15 -7.95
CA ARG A 41 -2.69 24.76 -7.41
C ARG A 41 -2.38 24.29 -5.99
N GLY A 42 -3.41 24.08 -5.15
CA GLY A 42 -3.25 23.56 -3.79
C GLY A 42 -2.79 22.09 -3.71
N ALA A 43 -3.10 21.26 -4.69
CA ALA A 43 -2.63 19.87 -4.73
C ALA A 43 -1.15 19.78 -5.12
N PHE A 44 -0.69 20.68 -5.99
CA PHE A 44 0.71 20.73 -6.39
C PHE A 44 1.61 21.18 -5.23
N THR A 45 1.21 22.21 -4.48
CA THR A 45 1.95 22.67 -3.29
C THR A 45 1.96 21.63 -2.17
N ALA A 46 0.85 20.92 -1.94
CA ALA A 46 0.78 19.81 -0.99
C ALA A 46 1.71 18.65 -1.40
N GLY A 47 1.75 18.31 -2.69
CA GLY A 47 2.64 17.27 -3.22
C GLY A 47 4.11 17.64 -3.06
N ARG A 48 4.49 18.88 -3.35
CA ARG A 48 5.88 19.36 -3.15
C ARG A 48 6.30 19.31 -1.69
N ARG A 49 5.43 19.75 -0.77
CA ARG A 49 5.69 19.69 0.68
C ARG A 49 5.87 18.24 1.13
N GLU A 50 5.01 17.35 0.69
CA GLU A 50 5.09 15.92 1.01
C GLU A 50 6.38 15.30 0.52
N PHE A 51 6.76 15.59 -0.73
CA PHE A 51 8.03 15.14 -1.31
C PHE A 51 9.23 15.70 -0.53
N ALA A 52 9.24 16.99 -0.22
CA ALA A 52 10.34 17.64 0.52
C ALA A 52 10.50 17.04 1.92
N LEU A 53 9.40 16.79 2.64
CA LEU A 53 9.44 16.15 3.96
C LEU A 53 9.97 14.72 3.87
N PHE A 54 9.52 13.95 2.89
CA PHE A 54 10.00 12.58 2.71
C PHE A 54 11.47 12.54 2.31
N ALA A 55 11.89 13.43 1.41
CA ALA A 55 13.31 13.59 1.04
C ALA A 55 14.18 14.01 2.23
N ALA A 56 13.71 14.93 3.07
CA ALA A 56 14.42 15.33 4.29
C ALA A 56 14.59 14.17 5.26
N VAL A 57 13.55 13.35 5.48
CA VAL A 57 13.62 12.14 6.31
C VAL A 57 14.59 11.12 5.72
N TYR A 58 14.57 10.93 4.39
CA TYR A 58 15.50 10.03 3.72
C TYR A 58 16.95 10.51 3.87
N LEU A 59 17.23 11.79 3.64
CA LEU A 59 18.57 12.36 3.79
C LEU A 59 19.07 12.28 5.24
N LEU A 60 18.19 12.50 6.22
CA LEU A 60 18.53 12.34 7.64
C LEU A 60 18.87 10.87 7.97
N TYR A 61 18.07 9.94 7.46
CA TYR A 61 18.33 8.52 7.59
C TYR A 61 19.69 8.13 6.95
N ASP A 62 19.96 8.63 5.76
CA ASP A 62 21.20 8.32 5.05
C ASP A 62 22.43 8.94 5.73
N ALA A 63 22.31 10.18 6.21
CA ALA A 63 23.34 10.84 7.01
C ALA A 63 23.60 10.10 8.33
N ALA A 64 22.57 9.62 9.01
CA ALA A 64 22.74 8.79 10.21
C ALA A 64 23.48 7.49 9.91
N ARG A 65 23.12 6.81 8.81
CA ARG A 65 23.84 5.58 8.38
C ARG A 65 25.30 5.83 8.10
N TRP A 66 25.63 6.95 7.46
CA TRP A 66 27.03 7.33 7.18
C TRP A 66 27.78 7.68 8.47
N ALA A 67 27.19 8.47 9.37
CA ALA A 67 27.83 8.91 10.60
C ALA A 67 28.19 7.75 11.54
N TRP A 68 27.41 6.68 11.52
CA TRP A 68 27.64 5.47 12.34
C TRP A 68 28.05 4.26 11.49
N ALA A 69 28.73 4.47 10.35
CA ALA A 69 29.34 3.37 9.63
C ALA A 69 30.50 2.80 10.49
N GLY A 70 30.28 1.61 11.02
CA GLY A 70 31.25 0.92 11.88
C GLY A 70 32.55 0.52 11.11
N HIS A 71 33.49 -0.12 11.83
CA HIS A 71 34.71 -0.66 11.23
C HIS A 71 34.48 -2.05 10.62
N LEU A 72 35.10 -2.33 9.48
CA LEU A 72 34.99 -3.63 8.80
C LEU A 72 35.35 -4.82 9.70
N SER A 73 36.37 -4.68 10.56
CA SER A 73 36.79 -5.74 11.49
C SER A 73 35.67 -6.15 12.42
N LEU A 74 35.00 -5.19 13.08
CA LEU A 74 33.88 -5.43 13.97
C LEU A 74 32.66 -5.99 13.18
N ALA A 75 32.39 -5.41 12.03
CA ALA A 75 31.29 -5.86 11.18
C ALA A 75 31.46 -7.32 10.70
N ARG A 76 32.70 -7.76 10.45
CA ARG A 76 33.03 -9.16 10.15
C ARG A 76 32.81 -10.09 11.33
N VAL A 77 33.19 -9.68 12.54
CA VAL A 77 32.91 -10.47 13.76
C VAL A 77 31.41 -10.71 13.90
N HIS A 78 30.60 -9.68 13.73
CA HIS A 78 29.15 -9.83 13.79
C HIS A 78 28.62 -10.70 12.62
N ALA A 79 29.16 -10.57 11.42
CA ALA A 79 28.83 -11.40 10.28
C ALA A 79 29.07 -12.89 10.55
N HIS A 80 30.22 -13.24 11.15
CA HIS A 80 30.50 -14.62 11.53
C HIS A 80 29.53 -15.18 12.58
N ARG A 81 29.01 -14.35 13.51
CA ARG A 81 27.94 -14.75 14.43
C ARG A 81 26.62 -15.04 13.68
N VAL A 82 26.25 -14.19 12.71
CA VAL A 82 25.07 -14.41 11.87
C VAL A 82 25.20 -15.72 11.09
N ILE A 83 26.34 -15.98 10.46
CA ILE A 83 26.61 -17.22 9.73
C ILE A 83 26.55 -18.45 10.64
N ALA A 84 27.14 -18.35 11.86
CA ALA A 84 27.11 -19.44 12.83
C ALA A 84 25.65 -19.77 13.23
N LEU A 85 24.81 -18.73 13.43
CA LEU A 85 23.38 -18.89 13.69
C LEU A 85 22.66 -19.55 12.50
N GLU A 86 22.89 -19.10 11.28
CA GLU A 86 22.26 -19.68 10.07
C GLU A 86 22.65 -21.14 9.86
N ARG A 87 23.91 -21.47 10.13
CA ARG A 87 24.39 -22.85 10.08
C ARG A 87 23.72 -23.73 11.13
N SER A 88 23.55 -23.23 12.36
CA SER A 88 22.87 -23.96 13.44
C SER A 88 21.38 -24.18 13.11
N LEU A 89 20.76 -23.27 12.38
CA LEU A 89 19.37 -23.36 11.92
C LEU A 89 19.21 -24.07 10.56
N HIS A 90 20.32 -24.52 9.95
CA HIS A 90 20.35 -25.15 8.62
C HIS A 90 19.76 -24.28 7.49
N ILE A 91 19.89 -22.95 7.61
CA ILE A 91 19.39 -21.97 6.63
C ILE A 91 20.49 -21.16 5.93
N ALA A 92 21.75 -21.51 6.11
CA ALA A 92 22.91 -20.89 5.42
C ALA A 92 22.93 -21.31 3.93
N VAL A 93 22.12 -20.63 3.11
CA VAL A 93 21.86 -20.99 1.72
C VAL A 93 22.60 -20.12 0.69
N GLU A 94 23.24 -19.01 1.12
CA GLU A 94 23.79 -17.96 0.27
C GLU A 94 24.77 -18.50 -0.76
N GLY A 95 25.73 -19.35 -0.32
CA GLY A 95 26.73 -19.93 -1.20
C GLY A 95 26.14 -20.87 -2.25
N SER A 96 25.10 -21.61 -1.91
CA SER A 96 24.42 -22.52 -2.84
C SER A 96 23.58 -21.75 -3.85
N VAL A 97 22.83 -20.74 -3.37
CA VAL A 97 22.02 -19.86 -4.23
C VAL A 97 22.92 -19.07 -5.18
N GLN A 98 24.03 -18.51 -4.68
CA GLN A 98 24.96 -17.80 -5.54
C GLN A 98 25.56 -18.71 -6.61
N ARG A 99 26.08 -19.90 -6.26
CA ARG A 99 26.63 -20.83 -7.25
C ARG A 99 25.63 -21.23 -8.33
N ALA A 100 24.36 -21.39 -7.96
CA ALA A 100 23.31 -21.76 -8.91
C ALA A 100 22.96 -20.62 -9.89
N LEU A 101 23.16 -19.36 -9.50
CA LEU A 101 22.71 -18.19 -10.22
C LEU A 101 23.87 -17.28 -10.68
N ASP A 102 25.14 -17.61 -10.36
CA ASP A 102 26.35 -16.87 -10.78
C ASP A 102 26.70 -17.19 -12.23
N SER A 103 25.82 -16.83 -13.15
CA SER A 103 26.05 -17.02 -14.60
C SER A 103 25.32 -15.93 -15.39
N GLY A 104 26.03 -15.29 -16.33
CA GLY A 104 25.52 -14.38 -17.37
C GLY A 104 24.21 -13.64 -17.05
N VAL A 105 23.11 -14.09 -17.66
CA VAL A 105 21.80 -13.42 -17.57
C VAL A 105 21.22 -13.39 -16.14
N PRO A 106 21.19 -14.49 -15.37
CA PRO A 106 20.68 -14.44 -13.98
C PRO A 106 21.41 -13.43 -13.12
N SER A 107 22.74 -13.42 -13.12
CA SER A 107 23.55 -12.46 -12.34
C SER A 107 23.26 -11.02 -12.73
N PHE A 108 23.18 -10.72 -14.04
CA PHE A 108 22.83 -9.41 -14.56
C PHE A 108 21.43 -8.97 -14.09
N VAL A 109 20.42 -9.83 -14.27
CA VAL A 109 19.03 -9.49 -13.89
C VAL A 109 18.91 -9.27 -12.39
N LEU A 110 19.45 -10.16 -11.55
CA LEU A 110 19.33 -10.07 -10.11
C LEU A 110 20.09 -8.86 -9.55
N SER A 111 21.26 -8.51 -10.10
CA SER A 111 22.01 -7.29 -9.73
C SER A 111 21.19 -6.04 -10.02
N ASN A 112 20.53 -5.98 -11.17
CA ASN A 112 19.69 -4.83 -11.53
C ASN A 112 18.39 -4.79 -10.73
N VAL A 113 17.78 -5.93 -10.41
CA VAL A 113 16.63 -6.02 -9.49
C VAL A 113 17.00 -5.46 -8.11
N TYR A 114 18.17 -5.85 -7.58
CA TYR A 114 18.68 -5.33 -6.31
C TYR A 114 18.80 -3.81 -6.33
N LEU A 115 19.48 -3.24 -7.31
CA LEU A 115 19.67 -1.78 -7.43
C LEU A 115 18.32 -1.06 -7.64
N ALA A 116 17.48 -1.58 -8.52
CA ALA A 116 16.21 -0.98 -8.86
C ALA A 116 15.22 -0.97 -7.69
N ALA A 117 15.30 -1.94 -6.79
CA ALA A 117 14.32 -2.12 -5.73
C ALA A 117 14.14 -0.87 -4.86
N GLN A 118 15.24 -0.22 -4.45
CA GLN A 118 15.18 0.99 -3.62
C GLN A 118 15.33 2.28 -4.44
N ALA A 119 16.18 2.30 -5.46
CA ALA A 119 16.46 3.50 -6.23
C ALA A 119 15.33 3.89 -7.18
N VAL A 120 14.60 2.92 -7.73
CA VAL A 120 13.59 3.14 -8.76
C VAL A 120 12.20 2.70 -8.29
N VAL A 121 12.04 1.45 -7.83
CA VAL A 121 10.72 0.87 -7.56
C VAL A 121 10.07 1.49 -6.33
N LEU A 122 10.81 1.77 -5.27
CA LEU A 122 10.27 2.42 -4.07
C LEU A 122 9.73 3.84 -4.38
N PRO A 123 10.50 4.79 -4.96
CA PRO A 123 9.97 6.10 -5.29
C PRO A 123 8.84 6.04 -6.33
N ALA A 124 8.94 5.18 -7.34
CA ALA A 124 7.88 5.00 -8.33
C ALA A 124 6.58 4.49 -7.69
N ALA A 125 6.66 3.52 -6.79
CA ALA A 125 5.50 3.00 -6.05
C ALA A 125 4.86 4.08 -5.17
N LEU A 126 5.66 4.89 -4.47
CA LEU A 126 5.16 5.99 -3.66
C LEU A 126 4.46 7.05 -4.52
N ILE A 127 5.05 7.47 -5.66
CA ILE A 127 4.44 8.43 -6.58
C ILE A 127 3.14 7.88 -7.18
N TRP A 128 3.15 6.62 -7.61
CA TRP A 128 1.98 5.97 -8.19
C TRP A 128 0.84 5.85 -7.17
N LEU A 129 1.12 5.39 -5.95
CA LEU A 129 0.13 5.27 -4.87
C LEU A 129 -0.37 6.63 -4.39
N TYR A 130 0.48 7.66 -4.35
CA TYR A 130 0.07 9.03 -4.03
C TYR A 130 -1.06 9.50 -4.95
N ARG A 131 -0.95 9.20 -6.24
CA ARG A 131 -1.95 9.56 -7.25
C ARG A 131 -3.17 8.63 -7.26
N ARG A 132 -2.98 7.35 -6.95
CA ARG A 132 -3.98 6.30 -7.16
C ARG A 132 -4.81 6.01 -5.92
N SER A 133 -4.20 5.97 -4.74
CA SER A 133 -4.84 5.62 -3.48
C SER A 133 -4.16 6.30 -2.29
N PRO A 134 -4.62 7.50 -1.91
CA PRO A 134 -4.02 8.25 -0.80
C PRO A 134 -3.97 7.49 0.53
N ALA A 135 -4.93 6.60 0.77
CA ALA A 135 -4.96 5.78 1.99
C ALA A 135 -3.82 4.76 2.01
N VAL A 136 -3.64 4.03 0.90
CA VAL A 136 -2.56 3.04 0.76
C VAL A 136 -1.19 3.72 0.71
N TYR A 137 -1.10 4.89 0.06
CA TYR A 137 0.11 5.72 0.07
C TYR A 137 0.54 6.07 1.50
N ARG A 138 -0.37 6.60 2.33
CA ARG A 138 -0.05 6.94 3.74
C ARG A 138 0.42 5.72 4.53
N GLN A 139 -0.22 4.58 4.30
CA GLN A 139 0.18 3.32 4.94
C GLN A 139 1.60 2.92 4.51
N LEU A 140 1.91 2.89 3.21
CA LEU A 140 3.25 2.53 2.71
C LEU A 140 4.30 3.54 3.20
N ARG A 141 4.06 4.85 3.05
CA ARG A 141 4.96 5.90 3.51
C ARG A 141 5.28 5.77 5.00
N GLY A 142 4.27 5.60 5.85
CA GLY A 142 4.45 5.41 7.28
C GLY A 142 5.25 4.15 7.59
N THR A 143 4.97 3.04 6.89
CA THR A 143 5.73 1.80 7.00
C THR A 143 7.21 2.04 6.65
N VAL A 144 7.51 2.72 5.54
CA VAL A 144 8.88 3.04 5.12
C VAL A 144 9.61 3.85 6.20
N VAL A 145 9.00 4.94 6.68
CA VAL A 145 9.61 5.82 7.70
C VAL A 145 9.87 5.06 9.00
N ILE A 146 8.89 4.31 9.50
CA ILE A 146 9.06 3.54 10.74
C ILE A 146 10.10 2.43 10.56
N THR A 147 10.15 1.78 9.39
CA THR A 147 11.20 0.78 9.08
C THR A 147 12.58 1.42 9.16
N TRP A 148 12.80 2.60 8.61
CA TRP A 148 14.06 3.33 8.72
C TRP A 148 14.39 3.70 10.18
N LEU A 149 13.40 4.19 10.92
CA LEU A 149 13.59 4.55 12.34
C LEU A 149 13.98 3.35 13.21
N ILE A 150 13.45 2.16 12.94
CA ILE A 150 13.81 0.93 13.65
C ILE A 150 15.19 0.43 13.22
N ALA A 151 15.48 0.45 11.91
CA ALA A 151 16.72 -0.10 11.37
C ALA A 151 17.95 0.75 11.68
N THR A 152 17.83 2.09 11.72
CA THR A 152 18.96 3.01 11.95
C THR A 152 19.72 2.71 13.24
N PRO A 153 19.10 2.58 14.44
CA PRO A 153 19.82 2.22 15.64
C PRO A 153 20.45 0.82 15.59
N VAL A 154 19.83 -0.13 14.88
CA VAL A 154 20.41 -1.46 14.70
C VAL A 154 21.71 -1.36 13.88
N PHE A 155 21.73 -0.62 12.78
CA PHE A 155 22.93 -0.39 11.97
C PHE A 155 24.04 0.32 12.75
N ALA A 156 23.68 1.25 13.63
CA ALA A 156 24.63 1.98 14.45
C ALA A 156 25.25 1.11 15.57
N LEU A 157 24.43 0.32 16.26
CA LEU A 157 24.83 -0.45 17.44
C LEU A 157 25.38 -1.82 17.08
N TYR A 158 24.96 -2.40 15.95
CA TYR A 158 25.34 -3.74 15.53
C TYR A 158 25.64 -3.77 14.02
N PRO A 159 26.75 -3.13 13.58
CA PRO A 159 27.14 -3.17 12.17
C PRO A 159 27.48 -4.61 11.75
N VAL A 160 26.93 -5.07 10.63
CA VAL A 160 27.15 -6.42 10.10
C VAL A 160 27.65 -6.31 8.66
N ALA A 161 28.78 -6.94 8.36
CA ALA A 161 29.30 -7.00 7.00
C ALA A 161 28.42 -7.96 6.16
N PRO A 162 27.99 -7.56 4.95
CA PRO A 162 27.26 -8.45 4.05
C PRO A 162 28.13 -9.65 3.64
N PRO A 163 27.52 -10.75 3.13
CA PRO A 163 28.23 -11.97 2.76
C PRO A 163 29.47 -11.73 1.88
N ARG A 164 29.37 -10.82 0.88
CA ARG A 164 30.48 -10.49 -0.03
C ARG A 164 31.68 -9.82 0.65
N LEU A 165 31.51 -9.21 1.83
CA LEU A 165 32.57 -8.55 2.59
C LEU A 165 33.02 -9.35 3.84
N ALA A 166 32.32 -10.42 4.15
CA ALA A 166 32.55 -11.22 5.36
C ALA A 166 33.78 -12.17 5.26
N GLY A 167 34.36 -12.36 4.09
CA GLY A 167 35.50 -13.25 3.89
C GLY A 167 35.15 -14.74 3.88
N ILE A 168 33.93 -15.10 3.48
CA ILE A 168 33.37 -16.45 3.49
C ILE A 168 33.28 -17.10 2.10
N GLY A 169 33.98 -16.55 1.11
CA GLY A 169 33.97 -17.08 -0.26
C GLY A 169 32.76 -16.67 -1.11
N ILE A 170 31.92 -15.76 -0.66
CA ILE A 170 30.82 -15.18 -1.42
C ILE A 170 31.36 -13.99 -2.25
N LYS A 171 31.05 -13.99 -3.55
CA LYS A 171 31.53 -12.96 -4.51
C LYS A 171 30.62 -11.72 -4.49
N ASP A 172 31.19 -10.56 -4.80
CA ASP A 172 30.44 -9.33 -5.11
C ASP A 172 29.98 -9.34 -6.58
N ILE A 173 28.81 -9.82 -6.85
CA ILE A 173 28.27 -9.91 -8.21
C ILE A 173 27.81 -8.52 -8.71
N VAL A 174 27.27 -7.68 -7.85
CA VAL A 174 26.69 -6.38 -8.25
C VAL A 174 27.75 -5.47 -8.87
N SER A 175 28.95 -5.41 -8.29
CA SER A 175 30.02 -4.55 -8.80
C SER A 175 30.52 -4.95 -10.19
N HIS A 176 30.31 -6.21 -10.61
CA HIS A 176 30.78 -6.72 -11.89
C HIS A 176 29.68 -6.89 -12.94
N GLN A 177 28.41 -7.02 -12.54
CA GLN A 177 27.31 -7.43 -13.43
C GLN A 177 26.19 -6.38 -13.55
N ALA A 178 26.17 -5.34 -12.69
CA ALA A 178 25.12 -4.33 -12.77
C ALA A 178 25.31 -3.38 -13.97
N ALA A 179 24.21 -2.94 -14.57
CA ALA A 179 24.22 -1.97 -15.67
C ALA A 179 24.80 -0.61 -15.25
N VAL A 180 24.71 -0.28 -13.96
CA VAL A 180 25.35 0.91 -13.36
C VAL A 180 26.42 0.42 -12.40
N THR A 181 27.68 0.59 -12.79
CA THR A 181 28.81 0.24 -11.92
C THR A 181 28.87 1.25 -10.78
N LEU A 182 28.44 0.83 -9.61
CA LEU A 182 28.69 1.55 -8.37
C LEU A 182 30.15 1.27 -7.99
N THR A 183 31.08 2.04 -8.58
CA THR A 183 32.50 1.95 -8.21
C THR A 183 32.67 2.25 -6.73
N GLY A 184 33.62 1.59 -6.07
CA GLY A 184 33.85 1.67 -4.61
C GLY A 184 34.03 3.08 -4.02
N GLN A 185 34.05 4.12 -4.86
CA GLN A 185 34.06 5.52 -4.46
C GLN A 185 32.68 6.09 -4.08
N SER A 186 31.56 5.37 -4.36
CA SER A 186 30.22 5.75 -3.91
C SER A 186 29.97 5.43 -2.43
N THR A 187 30.97 4.92 -1.70
CA THR A 187 30.90 4.66 -0.25
C THR A 187 30.71 5.92 0.60
N MET A 188 30.91 7.11 0.02
CA MET A 188 30.74 8.39 0.72
C MET A 188 29.31 8.63 1.22
N PHE A 189 28.31 8.00 0.60
CA PHE A 189 26.90 8.07 0.99
C PHE A 189 26.27 6.70 1.32
N TYR A 190 27.10 5.65 1.43
CA TYR A 190 26.63 4.29 1.60
C TYR A 190 27.35 3.60 2.76
N ASN A 191 26.60 3.19 3.81
CA ASN A 191 27.14 2.34 4.85
C ASN A 191 27.19 0.88 4.37
N PRO A 192 28.37 0.32 4.03
CA PRO A 192 28.48 -1.03 3.51
C PRO A 192 28.23 -2.12 4.56
N TYR A 193 28.15 -1.75 5.85
CA TYR A 193 28.02 -2.68 6.96
C TYR A 193 26.62 -2.70 7.57
N ALA A 194 25.64 -2.22 6.86
CA ALA A 194 24.23 -2.20 7.26
C ALA A 194 23.47 -3.41 6.69
N ALA A 195 23.96 -4.64 6.92
CA ALA A 195 23.33 -5.83 6.39
C ALA A 195 22.03 -6.19 7.14
N VAL A 196 22.03 -6.16 8.48
CA VAL A 196 20.89 -6.55 9.34
C VAL A 196 20.21 -5.31 9.93
N PRO A 197 18.90 -5.16 9.78
CA PRO A 197 17.92 -5.90 8.97
C PRO A 197 17.93 -5.49 7.49
N SER A 198 17.55 -6.40 6.57
CA SER A 198 17.48 -6.08 5.14
C SER A 198 16.30 -5.16 4.81
N LEU A 199 16.59 -3.89 4.55
CA LEU A 199 15.58 -2.93 4.09
C LEU A 199 15.07 -3.23 2.67
N HIS A 200 15.92 -3.82 1.82
CA HIS A 200 15.51 -4.22 0.47
C HIS A 200 14.34 -5.20 0.53
N VAL A 201 14.47 -6.24 1.35
CA VAL A 201 13.43 -7.27 1.49
C VAL A 201 12.19 -6.70 2.17
N GLY A 202 12.34 -6.09 3.34
CA GLY A 202 11.19 -5.56 4.09
C GLY A 202 10.36 -4.58 3.28
N LEU A 203 11.00 -3.63 2.59
CA LEU A 203 10.29 -2.64 1.78
C LEU A 203 9.73 -3.24 0.48
N ALA A 204 10.39 -4.24 -0.13
CA ALA A 204 9.86 -4.91 -1.30
C ALA A 204 8.54 -5.65 -1.00
N PHE A 205 8.45 -6.36 0.13
CA PHE A 205 7.19 -6.97 0.57
C PHE A 205 6.12 -5.91 0.87
N ALA A 206 6.47 -4.81 1.54
CA ALA A 206 5.53 -3.71 1.81
C ALA A 206 4.99 -3.08 0.52
N ILE A 207 5.85 -2.86 -0.49
CA ILE A 207 5.46 -2.36 -1.82
C ILE A 207 4.54 -3.35 -2.52
N GLY A 208 4.89 -4.64 -2.53
CA GLY A 208 4.08 -5.69 -3.16
C GLY A 208 2.67 -5.76 -2.58
N ILE A 209 2.55 -5.75 -1.25
CA ILE A 209 1.26 -5.75 -0.53
C ILE A 209 0.48 -4.46 -0.84
N ALA A 210 1.12 -3.29 -0.79
CA ALA A 210 0.48 -2.02 -1.09
C ALA A 210 -0.02 -1.94 -2.54
N ALA A 211 0.77 -2.42 -3.50
CA ALA A 211 0.37 -2.49 -4.90
C ALA A 211 -0.80 -3.46 -5.11
N ALA A 212 -0.73 -4.66 -4.53
CA ALA A 212 -1.81 -5.66 -4.62
C ALA A 212 -3.14 -5.16 -4.04
N ALA A 213 -3.11 -4.30 -3.02
CA ALA A 213 -4.31 -3.69 -2.43
C ALA A 213 -5.05 -2.74 -3.39
N VAL A 214 -4.35 -2.16 -4.38
CA VAL A 214 -4.91 -1.17 -5.33
C VAL A 214 -5.22 -1.79 -6.70
N LEU A 215 -4.46 -2.80 -7.10
CA LEU A 215 -4.64 -3.51 -8.35
C LEU A 215 -5.96 -4.30 -8.36
N ARG A 216 -6.58 -4.43 -9.54
CA ARG A 216 -7.90 -5.09 -9.65
C ARG A 216 -7.82 -6.52 -10.16
N ARG A 217 -6.94 -6.76 -11.14
CA ARG A 217 -6.83 -8.07 -11.80
C ARG A 217 -6.03 -9.05 -10.93
N PRO A 218 -6.45 -10.32 -10.77
CA PRO A 218 -5.77 -11.29 -9.88
C PRO A 218 -4.33 -11.56 -10.30
N TRP A 219 -4.04 -11.66 -11.60
CA TRP A 219 -2.67 -11.88 -12.08
C TRP A 219 -1.74 -10.70 -11.77
N THR A 220 -2.24 -9.42 -11.84
CA THR A 220 -1.43 -8.26 -11.47
C THR A 220 -1.16 -8.20 -9.97
N LYS A 221 -2.10 -8.66 -9.14
CA LYS A 221 -1.88 -8.82 -7.70
C LYS A 221 -0.81 -9.87 -7.42
N ALA A 222 -0.88 -11.01 -8.10
CA ALA A 222 0.13 -12.07 -7.97
C ALA A 222 1.53 -11.55 -8.35
N LEU A 223 1.67 -10.86 -9.47
CA LEU A 223 2.94 -10.23 -9.87
C LEU A 223 3.45 -9.22 -8.83
N ALA A 224 2.56 -8.39 -8.27
CA ALA A 224 2.95 -7.46 -7.21
C ALA A 224 3.44 -8.19 -5.95
N LEU A 225 2.80 -9.28 -5.56
CA LEU A 225 3.20 -10.07 -4.40
C LEU A 225 4.49 -10.87 -4.64
N LEU A 226 4.81 -11.23 -5.88
CA LEU A 226 6.07 -11.88 -6.24
C LEU A 226 7.28 -10.93 -6.15
N TRP A 227 7.06 -9.62 -6.05
CA TRP A 227 8.15 -8.64 -5.94
C TRP A 227 9.01 -8.87 -4.72
N GLY A 228 8.44 -9.10 -3.54
CA GLY A 228 9.17 -9.40 -2.31
C GLY A 228 10.07 -10.64 -2.42
N PRO A 229 9.54 -11.81 -2.79
CA PRO A 229 10.33 -13.01 -3.06
C PRO A 229 11.45 -12.81 -4.10
N LEU A 230 11.18 -12.08 -5.19
CA LEU A 230 12.18 -11.79 -6.22
C LEU A 230 13.33 -10.95 -5.66
N VAL A 231 13.03 -9.91 -4.88
CA VAL A 231 14.07 -9.09 -4.23
C VAL A 231 14.83 -9.91 -3.18
N THR A 232 14.16 -10.80 -2.45
CA THR A 232 14.83 -11.72 -1.51
C THR A 232 15.84 -12.59 -2.23
N LEU A 233 15.44 -13.19 -3.35
CA LEU A 233 16.36 -13.98 -4.19
C LEU A 233 17.51 -13.10 -4.69
N ALA A 234 17.24 -11.89 -5.14
CA ALA A 234 18.25 -10.98 -5.66
C ALA A 234 19.30 -10.61 -4.60
N VAL A 235 18.90 -10.25 -3.37
CA VAL A 235 19.83 -9.83 -2.32
C VAL A 235 20.71 -10.98 -1.81
N VAL A 236 20.16 -12.21 -1.78
CA VAL A 236 20.90 -13.42 -1.36
C VAL A 236 21.85 -13.86 -2.47
N ALA A 237 21.37 -14.00 -3.70
CA ALA A 237 22.17 -14.44 -4.84
C ALA A 237 23.35 -13.50 -5.13
N THR A 238 23.16 -12.20 -4.95
CA THR A 238 24.21 -11.20 -5.19
C THR A 238 25.18 -11.02 -4.04
N GLY A 239 25.02 -11.77 -2.93
CA GLY A 239 25.89 -11.69 -1.75
C GLY A 239 25.76 -10.40 -0.94
N ASN A 240 24.65 -9.68 -1.10
CA ASN A 240 24.39 -8.43 -0.38
C ASN A 240 23.76 -8.64 0.99
N HIS A 241 23.03 -9.73 1.20
CA HIS A 241 22.37 -10.05 2.46
C HIS A 241 22.41 -11.55 2.75
N TYR A 242 22.40 -11.88 4.03
CA TYR A 242 22.12 -13.21 4.55
C TYR A 242 20.63 -13.51 4.47
N PHE A 243 20.24 -14.76 4.52
CA PHE A 243 18.83 -15.15 4.62
C PHE A 243 18.21 -14.65 5.94
N PHE A 244 18.99 -14.67 7.01
CA PHE A 244 18.62 -14.08 8.29
C PHE A 244 18.31 -12.59 8.20
N ASP A 245 19.07 -11.82 7.42
CA ASP A 245 18.83 -10.40 7.19
C ASP A 245 17.49 -10.18 6.49
N ALA A 246 17.17 -11.05 5.53
CA ALA A 246 15.90 -11.01 4.81
C ALA A 246 14.71 -11.25 5.77
N ALA A 247 14.82 -12.27 6.63
CA ALA A 247 13.80 -12.59 7.63
C ALA A 247 13.61 -11.45 8.64
N THR A 248 14.70 -10.90 9.19
CA THR A 248 14.64 -9.76 10.13
C THR A 248 14.13 -8.48 9.46
N GLY A 249 14.48 -8.23 8.19
CA GLY A 249 13.95 -7.12 7.41
C GLY A 249 12.44 -7.21 7.20
N LEU A 250 11.95 -8.42 6.90
CA LEU A 250 10.52 -8.68 6.79
C LEU A 250 9.80 -8.45 8.13
N LEU A 251 10.38 -8.92 9.24
CA LEU A 251 9.83 -8.71 10.58
C LEU A 251 9.74 -7.22 10.93
N VAL A 252 10.80 -6.46 10.70
CA VAL A 252 10.83 -5.00 10.95
C VAL A 252 9.77 -4.28 10.11
N ALA A 253 9.65 -4.62 8.82
CA ALA A 253 8.63 -4.04 7.96
C ALA A 253 7.20 -4.42 8.40
N ALA A 254 6.99 -5.65 8.89
CA ALA A 254 5.69 -6.08 9.42
C ALA A 254 5.32 -5.31 10.69
N VAL A 255 6.26 -5.12 11.62
CA VAL A 255 6.07 -4.29 12.83
C VAL A 255 5.77 -2.84 12.43
N ALA A 256 6.54 -2.28 11.50
CA ALA A 256 6.32 -0.92 10.99
C ALA A 256 4.94 -0.77 10.34
N PHE A 257 4.51 -1.75 9.56
CA PHE A 257 3.17 -1.79 8.95
C PHE A 257 2.07 -1.83 10.00
N ALA A 258 2.20 -2.70 11.00
CA ALA A 258 1.23 -2.82 12.09
C ALA A 258 1.14 -1.51 12.91
N THR A 259 2.27 -0.91 13.25
CA THR A 259 2.36 0.36 13.96
C THR A 259 1.70 1.50 13.18
N THR A 260 2.02 1.63 11.89
CA THR A 260 1.40 2.65 11.02
C THR A 260 -0.11 2.48 10.96
N ARG A 261 -0.59 1.23 10.88
CA ARG A 261 -2.02 0.92 10.86
C ARG A 261 -2.70 1.25 12.20
N ALA A 262 -2.06 0.96 13.32
CA ALA A 262 -2.57 1.26 14.65
C ALA A 262 -2.68 2.77 14.87
N VAL A 263 -1.62 3.54 14.56
CA VAL A 263 -1.60 4.99 14.66
C VAL A 263 -2.68 5.63 13.77
N GLY A 264 -2.83 5.14 12.54
CA GLY A 264 -3.88 5.63 11.64
C GLY A 264 -5.30 5.40 12.17
N ARG A 265 -5.55 4.26 12.83
CA ARG A 265 -6.84 3.96 13.48
C ARG A 265 -7.10 4.88 14.68
N SER A 266 -6.11 5.08 15.53
CA SER A 266 -6.23 5.93 16.72
C SER A 266 -6.55 7.38 16.35
N GLN A 267 -5.94 7.92 15.28
CA GLN A 267 -6.23 9.27 14.81
C GLN A 267 -7.68 9.40 14.31
N VAL A 268 -8.19 8.43 13.56
CA VAL A 268 -9.59 8.42 13.11
C VAL A 268 -10.55 8.41 14.29
N THR A 269 -10.28 7.58 15.30
CA THR A 269 -11.10 7.50 16.52
C THR A 269 -11.08 8.83 17.28
N PHE A 270 -9.92 9.47 17.44
CA PHE A 270 -9.75 10.74 18.11
C PHE A 270 -10.47 11.88 17.36
N ASP A 271 -10.39 11.92 16.03
CA ASP A 271 -11.09 12.92 15.22
C ASP A 271 -12.61 12.76 15.29
N ILE A 272 -13.12 11.52 15.34
CA ILE A 272 -14.54 11.25 15.55
C ILE A 272 -14.98 11.74 16.94
N ALA A 273 -14.21 11.44 17.97
CA ALA A 273 -14.50 11.87 19.33
C ALA A 273 -14.48 13.41 19.45
N LYS A 274 -13.50 14.10 18.88
CA LYS A 274 -13.46 15.58 18.81
C LYS A 274 -14.68 16.17 18.12
N ARG A 275 -15.09 15.59 16.99
CA ARG A 275 -16.28 16.03 16.26
C ARG A 275 -17.57 15.82 17.08
N ALA A 276 -17.68 14.70 17.79
CA ALA A 276 -18.81 14.43 18.66
C ALA A 276 -18.90 15.43 19.83
N VAL A 277 -17.76 15.78 20.45
CA VAL A 277 -17.68 16.80 21.50
C VAL A 277 -18.03 18.17 20.92
N ALA A 278 -17.46 18.59 19.80
CA ALA A 278 -17.76 19.86 19.15
C ALA A 278 -19.24 19.99 18.75
N PHE A 279 -19.87 18.90 18.32
CA PHE A 279 -21.30 18.88 18.03
C PHE A 279 -22.15 19.09 19.29
N ARG A 280 -21.76 18.47 20.41
CA ARG A 280 -22.46 18.65 21.71
C ARG A 280 -22.28 20.09 22.26
N THR A 281 -21.12 20.70 22.09
CA THR A 281 -20.82 22.05 22.61
C THR A 281 -21.36 23.14 21.71
N SER A 282 -21.61 22.90 20.43
CA SER A 282 -22.14 23.90 19.49
C SER A 282 -23.62 24.24 19.71
N GLY A 283 -24.31 23.60 20.64
CA GLY A 283 -25.69 23.92 20.99
C GLY A 283 -26.69 23.92 19.81
N ALA A 284 -26.34 23.26 18.71
CA ALA A 284 -27.19 23.19 17.55
C ALA A 284 -28.50 22.50 17.97
N PRO A 285 -29.66 23.15 17.89
CA PRO A 285 -30.92 22.54 18.30
C PRO A 285 -31.12 21.29 17.45
N VAL A 286 -31.35 20.17 18.13
CA VAL A 286 -31.88 18.96 17.49
C VAL A 286 -33.17 19.41 16.83
N ARG A 287 -33.18 19.52 15.51
CA ARG A 287 -34.42 19.66 14.76
C ARG A 287 -35.19 18.37 15.01
N THR A 288 -36.04 18.38 16.04
CA THR A 288 -37.09 17.40 16.18
C THR A 288 -37.84 17.41 14.87
N ALA A 289 -37.88 16.28 14.19
CA ALA A 289 -38.72 16.09 13.01
C ALA A 289 -40.12 16.48 13.45
N GLN A 290 -40.66 17.59 12.90
CA GLN A 290 -42.07 17.93 13.06
C GLN A 290 -42.86 16.72 12.60
N PRO A 291 -43.79 16.19 13.44
CA PRO A 291 -44.68 15.15 12.97
C PRO A 291 -45.43 15.68 11.73
N LEU A 292 -45.46 14.88 10.66
CA LEU A 292 -46.33 15.18 9.53
C LEU A 292 -47.73 15.31 10.09
N ALA A 293 -48.32 16.51 10.00
CA ALA A 293 -49.71 16.73 10.30
C ALA A 293 -50.57 15.82 9.40
N PRO A 294 -51.56 15.09 9.97
CA PRO A 294 -52.46 14.27 9.16
C PRO A 294 -53.14 15.19 8.14
N ALA A 295 -53.17 14.79 6.89
CA ALA A 295 -53.94 15.46 5.83
C ALA A 295 -55.43 15.37 6.20
N ALA A 296 -55.95 16.45 6.76
CA ALA A 296 -57.38 16.58 7.03
C ALA A 296 -58.13 16.58 5.69
N ALA A 297 -59.09 15.70 5.56
CA ALA A 297 -60.03 15.58 4.48
C ALA A 297 -60.73 16.92 4.20
N ALA A 298 -60.58 17.48 3.03
CA ALA A 298 -61.51 18.48 2.48
C ALA A 298 -62.45 17.76 1.54
N ALA A 299 -63.47 17.17 2.11
CA ALA A 299 -64.68 16.81 1.39
C ALA A 299 -65.69 17.93 1.54
N ALA A 300 -65.97 18.67 0.52
CA ALA A 300 -67.24 19.40 0.34
C ALA A 300 -67.41 19.75 -1.14
N GLY A 301 -68.32 19.09 -1.78
CA GLY A 301 -69.39 19.60 -2.62
C GLY A 301 -69.01 20.13 -3.99
N HIS A 302 -69.29 19.33 -5.01
CA HIS A 302 -70.08 19.84 -6.16
C HIS A 302 -70.73 18.64 -6.86
N SER A 303 -72.03 18.67 -6.81
CA SER A 303 -72.93 17.78 -7.55
C SER A 303 -73.03 18.19 -9.01
N ALA A 304 -73.34 17.20 -9.81
CA ALA A 304 -74.11 17.24 -11.08
C ALA A 304 -73.31 16.80 -12.33
N GLY A 305 -73.88 15.79 -12.99
CA GLY A 305 -73.58 15.49 -14.38
C GLY A 305 -73.56 13.99 -14.70
N ILE A 306 -74.72 13.37 -14.79
CA ILE A 306 -74.97 12.03 -15.33
C ILE A 306 -74.57 12.01 -16.81
N ASN A 307 -73.76 11.04 -17.25
CA ASN A 307 -73.98 10.36 -18.51
C ASN A 307 -73.38 8.98 -18.52
N ALA A 308 -74.26 8.05 -18.82
CA ALA A 308 -74.00 6.63 -18.97
C ALA A 308 -73.37 6.32 -20.32
N ASP A 309 -72.86 5.10 -20.43
CA ASP A 309 -72.49 4.35 -21.62
C ASP A 309 -71.01 4.42 -22.05
N ARG A 310 -70.28 3.40 -21.51
CA ARG A 310 -69.43 2.55 -22.35
C ARG A 310 -68.89 1.31 -21.58
N PRO A 311 -68.81 0.15 -22.23
CA PRO A 311 -68.63 -1.13 -21.54
C PRO A 311 -67.15 -1.43 -21.23
N LEU A 312 -67.02 -2.21 -20.16
CA LEU A 312 -65.79 -2.81 -19.61
C LEU A 312 -65.09 -3.74 -20.60
N SER A 313 -63.84 -3.48 -20.90
CA SER A 313 -62.92 -4.50 -21.43
C SER A 313 -61.87 -4.84 -20.36
N ALA A 314 -61.78 -6.11 -20.04
CA ALA A 314 -60.89 -6.69 -19.01
C ALA A 314 -59.40 -6.61 -19.41
N PRO A 315 -58.48 -6.43 -18.46
CA PRO A 315 -57.05 -6.57 -18.72
C PRO A 315 -56.61 -8.03 -18.65
N ALA A 316 -55.81 -8.39 -19.64
CA ALA A 316 -55.18 -9.70 -19.83
C ALA A 316 -54.16 -10.01 -18.72
N ALA A 317 -54.18 -11.26 -18.26
CA ALA A 317 -53.30 -11.85 -17.28
C ALA A 317 -51.82 -11.90 -17.74
N ALA A 318 -50.94 -11.40 -16.93
CA ALA A 318 -49.51 -11.58 -17.07
C ALA A 318 -49.06 -12.99 -16.64
N ARG A 319 -48.38 -13.71 -17.53
CA ARG A 319 -47.77 -15.02 -17.26
C ARG A 319 -46.45 -14.86 -16.52
N PRO A 320 -46.12 -15.73 -15.54
CA PRO A 320 -44.81 -15.72 -14.92
C PRO A 320 -43.75 -16.42 -15.82
N HIS A 321 -42.61 -15.79 -16.01
CA HIS A 321 -41.45 -16.39 -16.64
C HIS A 321 -40.78 -17.39 -15.65
N GLN A 322 -40.80 -18.67 -15.99
CA GLN A 322 -39.99 -19.69 -15.36
C GLN A 322 -38.57 -19.66 -15.96
N HIS A 323 -37.56 -19.35 -15.16
CA HIS A 323 -36.16 -19.57 -15.51
C HIS A 323 -35.79 -21.03 -15.21
N THR A 324 -35.64 -21.82 -16.25
CA THR A 324 -35.09 -23.18 -16.19
C THR A 324 -33.59 -23.12 -16.12
N ILE A 325 -33.03 -23.59 -15.00
CA ILE A 325 -31.57 -23.81 -14.84
C ILE A 325 -31.24 -25.18 -15.44
N ALA A 326 -30.51 -25.19 -16.54
CA ALA A 326 -29.96 -26.40 -17.15
C ALA A 326 -28.67 -26.80 -16.42
N VAL A 327 -28.75 -27.84 -15.62
CA VAL A 327 -27.58 -28.54 -15.04
C VAL A 327 -27.04 -29.51 -16.10
N ARG A 328 -25.89 -29.19 -16.63
CA ARG A 328 -25.13 -30.08 -17.55
C ARG A 328 -24.26 -31.03 -16.72
N ARG A 329 -24.69 -32.27 -16.56
CA ARG A 329 -23.86 -33.37 -16.06
C ARG A 329 -22.83 -33.72 -17.14
N LEU A 330 -21.56 -33.68 -16.77
CA LEU A 330 -20.47 -34.32 -17.48
C LEU A 330 -20.35 -35.78 -17.00
N VAL A 331 -20.58 -36.70 -17.90
CA VAL A 331 -20.31 -38.15 -17.75
C VAL A 331 -18.85 -38.36 -18.18
N PRO A 332 -18.04 -39.15 -17.50
CA PRO A 332 -16.72 -39.55 -17.99
C PRO A 332 -16.83 -40.79 -18.81
N ASP A 333 -16.44 -40.75 -20.07
CA ASP A 333 -16.17 -41.92 -20.86
C ASP A 333 -14.72 -42.39 -20.66
N GLY A 334 -14.62 -43.62 -20.27
CA GLY A 334 -13.40 -44.33 -20.06
C GLY A 334 -12.97 -45.11 -21.29
N ALA A 335 -11.75 -45.54 -21.19
CA ALA A 335 -11.17 -46.79 -21.70
C ALA A 335 -10.54 -46.83 -23.09
N ALA A 336 -9.33 -47.23 -22.98
CA ALA A 336 -8.67 -48.30 -23.71
C ALA A 336 -7.79 -47.96 -24.93
N GLY A 337 -6.54 -48.28 -24.75
CA GLY A 337 -5.93 -49.30 -25.56
C GLY A 337 -4.79 -48.80 -26.45
N GLY A 338 -3.62 -49.37 -26.22
CA GLY A 338 -2.63 -49.43 -27.29
C GLY A 338 -1.17 -49.42 -26.82
N CYS A 339 -0.66 -50.59 -26.53
CA CYS A 339 0.76 -50.89 -26.34
C CYS A 339 1.57 -50.85 -27.64
N ARG A 340 2.81 -50.41 -27.51
CA ARG A 340 4.06 -50.91 -28.11
C ARG A 340 4.44 -50.42 -29.52
N PRO A 341 5.75 -50.55 -29.86
CA PRO A 341 6.96 -50.75 -29.00
C PRO A 341 7.83 -49.52 -28.85
#